data_42eb3061e0e60467ecedb4f32885c8fb
#
_entry.id   42eb3061e0e60467ecedb4f32885c8fb
#
_cell.length_a   1.000
_cell.length_b   1.000
_cell.length_c   1.000
_cell.angle_alpha   90.00
_cell.angle_beta   90.00
_cell.angle_gamma   90.00
#
_symmetry.space_group_name_H-M   'P 1'
#
loop_
_entity.id
_entity.type
_entity.pdbx_description
1 polymer ?
#
loop_
_entity_poly.entity_id
_entity_poly.type
_entity_poly.pdbx_seq_one_letter_code
_entity_poly.pdbx_strand_id
1 'polypeptide(L)'
;MLPRRAAFRLNRHRIFVTPSVVSTAPVSGTPLCRRYLHIEGLALAPVVFGGLLVSLWTWKCFMMVVFQNKIIYMPGLPPNSRWEKINDYRDRLGRISWREERVRAADGTDLALCVADLELGSDKGSRSSDTTFYILYFQGNASSIPPRLPDLSSILSMFKREMAAEQEHATCTMICLSYRGYWTSRGRPTEKGLRLDSAAAIEWISRMHQRASHEDLRNPAEVVLWGQSIGSGVATNLAAEGLLPENLRLNSLILETPFTSIRAMLEVLYPQKWLPYKYLWPFLRNHLDSWENLKLIADIYSAKASVPEVLIVQAAKDELVPAELSQELYARCVELQLPVRKISVGGAFHNDTAFRTEGRKAISQFLAQKVRAAGGQV
;
A
#
# COMPACT_ATOMS: atom_id res chain seq x y z
N MET A 1 51.90 -14.42 -8.00
CA MET A 1 52.79 -13.31 -8.42
C MET A 1 52.33 -12.04 -7.72
N LEU A 2 53.07 -11.62 -6.71
CA LEU A 2 52.87 -10.40 -5.94
C LEU A 2 53.86 -9.33 -6.40
N PRO A 3 53.54 -8.09 -6.56
CA PRO A 3 54.52 -7.03 -6.77
C PRO A 3 54.93 -6.33 -5.46
N ARG A 4 56.20 -6.06 -5.44
CA ARG A 4 57.13 -5.54 -4.45
C ARG A 4 56.73 -4.19 -3.82
N ARG A 5 57.04 -4.09 -2.51
CA ARG A 5 57.11 -2.83 -1.72
C ARG A 5 58.31 -2.02 -2.15
N ALA A 6 58.10 -0.75 -2.38
CA ALA A 6 59.13 0.29 -2.50
C ALA A 6 59.37 0.94 -1.14
N ALA A 7 60.60 0.92 -0.67
CA ALA A 7 61.02 1.58 0.55
C ALA A 7 61.50 3.03 0.25
N PHE A 8 60.92 4.01 0.94
CA PHE A 8 61.42 5.38 0.91
C PHE A 8 62.47 5.60 1.99
N ARG A 9 63.66 6.00 1.58
CA ARG A 9 64.80 6.42 2.46
C ARG A 9 64.56 7.86 2.90
N LEU A 10 64.59 8.09 4.21
CA LEU A 10 64.71 9.41 4.82
C LEU A 10 66.17 9.87 4.80
N ASN A 11 66.44 11.00 4.15
CA ASN A 11 67.74 11.66 4.14
C ASN A 11 67.78 12.68 5.30
N ARG A 12 68.69 12.44 6.27
CA ARG A 12 68.93 13.35 7.39
C ARG A 12 69.99 14.37 6.98
N HIS A 13 69.62 15.63 6.75
CA HIS A 13 70.57 16.72 6.74
C HIS A 13 70.77 17.26 8.16
N ARG A 14 71.99 17.18 8.65
CA ARG A 14 72.42 17.86 9.87
C ARG A 14 72.71 19.34 9.51
N ILE A 15 72.03 20.26 10.16
CA ILE A 15 72.33 21.70 10.10
C ILE A 15 73.13 22.05 11.36
N PHE A 16 74.34 22.58 11.14
CA PHE A 16 75.19 23.19 12.19
C PHE A 16 74.61 24.54 12.59
N VAL A 17 74.32 24.74 13.89
CA VAL A 17 73.89 26.00 14.44
C VAL A 17 75.08 26.67 15.15
N THR A 18 75.50 27.81 14.70
CA THR A 18 76.46 28.73 15.39
C THR A 18 75.71 29.58 16.41
N PRO A 19 76.24 29.80 17.62
CA PRO A 19 75.54 30.59 18.63
C PRO A 19 75.77 32.10 18.32
N SER A 20 74.70 32.85 18.02
CA SER A 20 74.72 34.29 17.96
C SER A 20 74.29 34.90 19.31
N VAL A 21 75.06 35.91 19.72
CA VAL A 21 74.88 36.68 20.94
C VAL A 21 73.51 37.37 20.93
N VAL A 22 72.69 37.08 21.96
CA VAL A 22 71.38 37.72 22.15
C VAL A 22 71.55 39.08 22.81
N SER A 23 71.26 40.13 22.08
CA SER A 23 71.05 41.46 22.61
C SER A 23 69.68 41.59 23.22
N THR A 24 69.60 41.86 24.52
CA THR A 24 68.33 42.04 25.24
C THR A 24 67.80 43.46 24.98
N ALA A 25 66.82 43.58 24.07
CA ALA A 25 65.99 44.80 23.96
C ALA A 25 64.74 44.60 24.90
N PRO A 26 64.25 45.69 25.51
CA PRO A 26 63.07 45.57 26.41
C PRO A 26 61.84 45.19 25.62
N VAL A 27 61.18 44.11 26.05
CA VAL A 27 59.90 43.68 25.52
C VAL A 27 58.84 44.68 25.91
N SER A 28 58.43 45.53 24.96
CA SER A 28 57.23 46.34 25.08
C SER A 28 56.02 45.35 25.12
N GLY A 29 55.32 45.38 26.26
CA GLY A 29 54.14 44.51 26.47
C GLY A 29 53.11 44.75 25.37
N THR A 30 52.91 43.72 24.55
CA THR A 30 51.75 43.67 23.67
C THR A 30 50.51 43.70 24.52
N PRO A 31 49.55 44.58 24.24
CA PRO A 31 48.27 44.56 24.99
C PRO A 31 47.61 43.22 24.70
N LEU A 32 47.38 42.42 25.78
CA LEU A 32 46.50 41.30 25.76
C LEU A 32 45.12 41.77 25.24
N CYS A 33 44.87 41.51 23.98
CA CYS A 33 43.56 41.73 23.38
C CYS A 33 42.55 40.87 24.17
N ARG A 34 41.99 41.41 25.26
CA ARG A 34 40.82 40.83 25.92
C ARG A 34 39.73 40.79 24.88
N ARG A 35 39.55 39.63 24.23
CA ARG A 35 38.33 39.34 23.51
C ARG A 35 37.18 39.42 24.48
N TYR A 36 36.54 40.57 24.55
CA TYR A 36 35.22 40.68 25.20
C TYR A 36 34.30 39.78 24.37
N LEU A 37 33.98 38.60 24.90
CA LEU A 37 32.83 37.82 24.46
C LEU A 37 31.61 38.74 24.69
N HIS A 38 31.16 39.41 23.64
CA HIS A 38 29.93 40.19 23.73
C HIS A 38 28.80 39.21 24.11
N ILE A 39 28.25 39.35 25.29
CA ILE A 39 27.10 38.56 25.81
C ILE A 39 25.95 38.62 24.81
N GLU A 40 25.80 39.77 24.12
CA GLU A 40 24.84 39.93 23.00
C GLU A 40 25.08 38.97 21.86
N GLY A 41 26.33 38.67 21.47
CA GLY A 41 26.67 37.67 20.45
C GLY A 41 26.39 36.22 20.91
N LEU A 42 26.54 35.99 22.24
CA LEU A 42 26.24 34.68 22.81
C LEU A 42 24.73 34.37 22.82
N ALA A 43 23.91 35.42 23.04
CA ALA A 43 22.45 35.31 23.01
C ALA A 43 21.89 35.27 21.59
N LEU A 44 22.55 35.90 20.63
CA LEU A 44 22.14 35.95 19.23
C LEU A 44 22.17 34.56 18.57
N ALA A 45 23.17 33.73 18.87
CA ALA A 45 23.31 32.40 18.27
C ALA A 45 22.11 31.47 18.54
N PRO A 46 21.63 31.27 19.81
CA PRO A 46 20.44 30.46 20.08
C PRO A 46 19.17 31.08 19.50
N VAL A 47 19.03 32.41 19.44
CA VAL A 47 17.88 33.06 18.81
C VAL A 47 17.85 32.79 17.30
N VAL A 48 18.97 32.95 16.62
CA VAL A 48 19.08 32.65 15.17
C VAL A 48 18.83 31.16 14.92
N PHE A 49 19.45 30.28 15.71
CA PHE A 49 19.23 28.83 15.58
C PHE A 49 17.77 28.45 15.84
N GLY A 50 17.14 28.97 16.89
CA GLY A 50 15.73 28.75 17.19
C GLY A 50 14.83 29.27 16.06
N GLY A 51 15.09 30.44 15.54
CA GLY A 51 14.38 31.03 14.41
C GLY A 51 14.49 30.16 13.12
N LEU A 52 15.69 29.69 12.82
CA LEU A 52 15.91 28.76 11.69
C LEU A 52 15.19 27.44 11.88
N LEU A 53 15.20 26.87 13.10
CA LEU A 53 14.50 25.64 13.42
C LEU A 53 12.98 25.78 13.24
N VAL A 54 12.40 26.86 13.78
CA VAL A 54 10.97 27.16 13.63
C VAL A 54 10.61 27.36 12.16
N SER A 55 11.43 28.10 11.42
CA SER A 55 11.23 28.31 9.97
C SER A 55 11.28 27.00 9.19
N LEU A 56 12.23 26.12 9.49
CA LEU A 56 12.35 24.80 8.89
C LEU A 56 11.12 23.92 9.19
N TRP A 57 10.66 23.93 10.44
CA TRP A 57 9.47 23.17 10.83
C TRP A 57 8.22 23.70 10.14
N THR A 58 8.02 25.01 10.11
CA THR A 58 6.89 25.65 9.42
C THR A 58 6.92 25.31 7.93
N TRP A 59 8.09 25.41 7.29
CA TRP A 59 8.27 25.03 5.89
C TRP A 59 7.94 23.56 5.66
N LYS A 60 8.46 22.65 6.49
CA LYS A 60 8.17 21.21 6.36
C LYS A 60 6.68 20.91 6.57
N CYS A 61 6.01 21.51 7.56
CA CYS A 61 4.57 21.38 7.75
C CYS A 61 3.80 21.85 6.53
N PHE A 62 4.13 23.02 6.00
CA PHE A 62 3.54 23.54 4.76
C PHE A 62 3.69 22.57 3.59
N MET A 63 4.92 22.09 3.36
CA MET A 63 5.19 21.12 2.30
C MET A 63 4.45 19.80 2.48
N MET A 64 4.33 19.29 3.70
CA MET A 64 3.56 18.08 3.99
C MET A 64 2.07 18.27 3.66
N VAL A 65 1.48 19.40 4.01
CA VAL A 65 0.06 19.69 3.70
C VAL A 65 -0.14 19.87 2.19
N VAL A 66 0.73 20.63 1.51
CA VAL A 66 0.61 20.89 0.07
C VAL A 66 0.80 19.63 -0.76
N PHE A 67 1.83 18.85 -0.44
CA PHE A 67 2.23 17.68 -1.21
C PHE A 67 1.75 16.35 -0.62
N GLN A 68 0.77 16.34 0.31
CA GLN A 68 0.29 15.14 0.98
C GLN A 68 -0.08 14.01 -0.01
N ASN A 69 -0.70 14.32 -1.16
CA ASN A 69 -1.04 13.31 -2.14
C ASN A 69 0.21 12.61 -2.72
N LYS A 70 1.30 13.36 -2.96
CA LYS A 70 2.56 12.75 -3.42
C LYS A 70 3.22 11.90 -2.34
N ILE A 71 3.07 12.29 -1.07
CA ILE A 71 3.64 11.57 0.09
C ILE A 71 2.85 10.30 0.36
N ILE A 72 1.51 10.36 0.35
CA ILE A 72 0.65 9.22 0.66
C ILE A 72 0.68 8.18 -0.47
N TYR A 73 0.56 8.61 -1.72
CA TYR A 73 0.38 7.71 -2.85
C TYR A 73 1.67 7.38 -3.60
N MET A 74 2.69 8.24 -3.55
CA MET A 74 4.00 8.06 -4.24
C MET A 74 3.88 7.58 -5.70
N PRO A 75 3.04 8.19 -6.54
CA PRO A 75 2.85 7.75 -7.91
C PRO A 75 4.16 7.89 -8.70
N GLY A 76 4.53 6.84 -9.47
CA GLY A 76 5.77 6.84 -10.27
C GLY A 76 7.04 6.48 -9.50
N LEU A 77 6.94 5.94 -8.28
CA LEU A 77 8.04 5.28 -7.58
C LEU A 77 7.83 3.74 -7.63
N PRO A 78 8.87 2.96 -7.88
CA PRO A 78 10.21 3.36 -8.35
C PRO A 78 10.18 4.06 -9.73
N PRO A 79 11.25 4.76 -10.16
CA PRO A 79 11.25 5.62 -11.36
C PRO A 79 10.72 4.96 -12.64
N ASN A 80 10.94 3.65 -12.80
CA ASN A 80 10.54 2.91 -14.00
C ASN A 80 9.13 2.31 -13.92
N SER A 81 8.39 2.47 -12.82
CA SER A 81 7.09 1.84 -12.58
C SER A 81 6.04 2.14 -13.65
N ARG A 82 6.17 3.25 -14.37
CA ARG A 82 5.25 3.63 -15.45
C ARG A 82 5.55 2.96 -16.80
N TRP A 83 6.71 2.33 -16.95
CA TRP A 83 7.19 1.72 -18.19
C TRP A 83 7.13 0.21 -18.17
N GLU A 84 6.84 -0.39 -17.02
CA GLU A 84 6.74 -1.83 -16.84
C GLU A 84 5.59 -2.39 -17.68
N LYS A 85 5.83 -3.57 -18.27
CA LYS A 85 4.84 -4.28 -19.08
C LYS A 85 4.50 -5.62 -18.43
N ILE A 86 3.29 -6.10 -18.64
CA ILE A 86 2.88 -7.44 -18.19
C ILE A 86 3.86 -8.51 -18.75
N ASN A 87 4.30 -8.34 -19.99
CA ASN A 87 5.21 -9.27 -20.64
C ASN A 87 6.60 -9.35 -19.99
N ASP A 88 7.04 -8.33 -19.27
CA ASP A 88 8.33 -8.34 -18.55
C ASP A 88 8.35 -9.39 -17.43
N TYR A 89 7.18 -9.85 -17.01
CA TYR A 89 6.99 -10.83 -15.92
C TYR A 89 6.48 -12.19 -16.41
N ARG A 90 6.34 -12.39 -17.73
CA ARG A 90 5.68 -13.56 -18.35
C ARG A 90 6.17 -14.90 -17.81
N ASP A 91 7.47 -15.08 -17.68
CA ASP A 91 8.07 -16.34 -17.21
C ASP A 91 7.74 -16.66 -15.75
N ARG A 92 7.26 -15.67 -14.98
CA ARG A 92 6.92 -15.78 -13.57
C ARG A 92 5.41 -15.87 -13.31
N LEU A 93 4.58 -15.73 -14.32
CA LEU A 93 3.11 -15.76 -14.21
C LEU A 93 2.55 -17.19 -14.15
N GLY A 94 3.38 -18.22 -14.41
CA GLY A 94 2.95 -19.61 -14.47
C GLY A 94 1.92 -19.83 -15.57
N ARG A 95 0.78 -20.42 -15.22
CA ARG A 95 -0.32 -20.71 -16.18
C ARG A 95 -1.42 -19.66 -16.17
N ILE A 96 -1.23 -18.55 -15.47
CA ILE A 96 -2.22 -17.47 -15.41
C ILE A 96 -1.93 -16.47 -16.53
N SER A 97 -2.91 -16.26 -17.40
CA SER A 97 -2.83 -15.29 -18.48
C SER A 97 -3.43 -13.95 -18.04
N TRP A 98 -2.64 -12.91 -18.14
CA TRP A 98 -3.06 -11.55 -17.83
C TRP A 98 -3.16 -10.71 -19.08
N ARG A 99 -4.21 -9.87 -19.14
CA ARG A 99 -4.38 -8.87 -20.20
C ARG A 99 -4.55 -7.48 -19.62
N GLU A 100 -4.18 -6.47 -20.38
CA GLU A 100 -4.48 -5.08 -20.04
C GLU A 100 -5.84 -4.70 -20.63
N GLU A 101 -6.67 -4.10 -19.81
CA GLU A 101 -7.95 -3.51 -20.18
C GLU A 101 -7.99 -2.04 -19.81
N ARG A 102 -8.89 -1.28 -20.43
CA ARG A 102 -9.04 0.15 -20.15
C ARG A 102 -10.45 0.47 -19.69
N VAL A 103 -10.53 1.33 -18.69
CA VAL A 103 -11.80 1.86 -18.21
C VAL A 103 -11.69 3.37 -18.01
N ARG A 104 -12.79 4.07 -18.19
CA ARG A 104 -12.84 5.51 -17.98
C ARG A 104 -13.68 5.83 -16.75
N ALA A 105 -13.08 6.57 -15.79
CA ALA A 105 -13.78 7.08 -14.62
C ALA A 105 -14.81 8.15 -15.01
N ALA A 106 -15.75 8.45 -14.11
CA ALA A 106 -16.84 9.39 -14.36
C ALA A 106 -16.35 10.81 -14.70
N ASP A 107 -15.16 11.20 -14.22
CA ASP A 107 -14.52 12.47 -14.55
C ASP A 107 -13.69 12.43 -15.85
N GLY A 108 -13.80 11.36 -16.63
CA GLY A 108 -13.09 11.17 -17.90
C GLY A 108 -11.66 10.65 -17.76
N THR A 109 -11.17 10.40 -16.55
CA THR A 109 -9.82 9.86 -16.34
C THR A 109 -9.71 8.44 -16.92
N ASP A 110 -8.69 8.23 -17.75
CA ASP A 110 -8.40 6.94 -18.39
C ASP A 110 -7.54 6.07 -17.46
N LEU A 111 -8.03 4.87 -17.14
CA LEU A 111 -7.44 3.95 -16.16
C LEU A 111 -7.11 2.61 -16.82
N ALA A 112 -6.04 1.98 -16.34
CA ALA A 112 -5.65 0.64 -16.74
C ALA A 112 -6.10 -0.39 -15.71
N LEU A 113 -6.50 -1.54 -16.21
CA LEU A 113 -6.79 -2.74 -15.44
C LEU A 113 -5.87 -3.86 -15.91
N CYS A 114 -5.39 -4.72 -14.99
CA CYS A 114 -4.85 -6.03 -15.34
C CYS A 114 -5.90 -7.07 -15.00
N VAL A 115 -6.28 -7.90 -15.97
CA VAL A 115 -7.39 -8.86 -15.85
C VAL A 115 -6.91 -10.27 -16.12
N ALA A 116 -7.30 -11.22 -15.29
CA ALA A 116 -7.07 -12.65 -15.48
C ALA A 116 -8.35 -13.44 -15.22
N ASP A 117 -8.69 -14.34 -16.16
CA ASP A 117 -9.84 -15.22 -16.04
C ASP A 117 -9.39 -16.62 -15.61
N LEU A 118 -10.17 -17.25 -14.75
CA LEU A 118 -9.96 -18.61 -14.24
C LEU A 118 -11.25 -19.41 -14.32
N GLU A 119 -11.12 -20.62 -14.82
CA GLU A 119 -12.13 -21.65 -14.68
C GLU A 119 -11.77 -22.53 -13.47
N LEU A 120 -12.72 -22.72 -12.56
CA LEU A 120 -12.56 -23.44 -11.32
C LEU A 120 -13.44 -24.70 -11.35
N GLY A 121 -12.99 -25.77 -10.68
CA GLY A 121 -13.70 -27.04 -10.63
C GLY A 121 -13.30 -28.02 -11.74
N SER A 122 -14.03 -29.11 -11.86
CA SER A 122 -13.76 -30.21 -12.80
C SER A 122 -14.57 -30.04 -14.09
N ASP A 123 -13.93 -30.22 -15.27
CA ASP A 123 -14.56 -30.20 -16.60
C ASP A 123 -15.67 -31.28 -16.80
N LYS A 124 -15.91 -32.14 -15.81
CA LYS A 124 -16.79 -33.31 -15.94
C LYS A 124 -18.19 -33.11 -15.34
N GLY A 125 -18.51 -31.95 -14.83
CA GLY A 125 -19.76 -31.64 -14.18
C GLY A 125 -20.81 -31.02 -15.10
N SER A 126 -22.05 -31.41 -14.87
CA SER A 126 -23.26 -30.85 -15.49
C SER A 126 -23.31 -29.32 -15.42
N ARG A 127 -23.87 -28.69 -16.44
CA ARG A 127 -24.20 -27.26 -16.52
C ARG A 127 -25.25 -26.78 -15.49
N SER A 128 -25.06 -27.05 -14.19
CA SER A 128 -25.97 -26.53 -13.16
C SER A 128 -25.24 -25.45 -12.33
N SER A 129 -25.75 -24.25 -12.41
CA SER A 129 -25.41 -23.02 -11.69
C SER A 129 -23.90 -22.66 -11.68
N ASP A 130 -23.42 -22.04 -12.76
CA ASP A 130 -22.10 -21.40 -12.79
C ASP A 130 -22.08 -20.20 -11.84
N THR A 131 -21.55 -20.39 -10.63
CA THR A 131 -21.31 -19.26 -9.75
C THR A 131 -20.18 -18.41 -10.28
N THR A 132 -20.43 -17.13 -10.51
CA THR A 132 -19.43 -16.19 -11.01
C THR A 132 -18.85 -15.35 -9.88
N PHE A 133 -17.53 -15.33 -9.78
CA PHE A 133 -16.78 -14.54 -8.82
C PHE A 133 -15.92 -13.48 -9.51
N TYR A 134 -15.89 -12.30 -8.93
CA TYR A 134 -14.98 -11.22 -9.29
C TYR A 134 -14.12 -10.82 -8.11
N ILE A 135 -12.80 -10.80 -8.29
CA ILE A 135 -11.85 -10.30 -7.29
C ILE A 135 -11.33 -8.95 -7.78
N LEU A 136 -11.73 -7.87 -7.11
CA LEU A 136 -11.21 -6.54 -7.40
C LEU A 136 -10.07 -6.21 -6.43
N TYR A 137 -8.86 -6.14 -6.98
CA TYR A 137 -7.64 -5.90 -6.22
C TYR A 137 -7.19 -4.44 -6.29
N PHE A 138 -6.86 -3.90 -5.12
CA PHE A 138 -6.38 -2.56 -4.88
C PHE A 138 -4.96 -2.61 -4.32
N GLN A 139 -3.98 -2.16 -5.10
CA GLN A 139 -2.57 -2.17 -4.68
C GLN A 139 -2.26 -1.19 -3.55
N GLY A 140 -1.09 -1.36 -2.91
CA GLY A 140 -0.52 -0.43 -1.95
C GLY A 140 -0.03 0.88 -2.59
N ASN A 141 0.63 1.72 -1.79
CA ASN A 141 1.27 2.93 -2.28
C ASN A 141 2.50 2.60 -3.13
N ALA A 142 2.92 3.54 -3.97
CA ALA A 142 4.04 3.35 -4.89
C ALA A 142 3.88 2.15 -5.84
N SER A 143 4.93 1.84 -6.63
CA SER A 143 4.97 0.72 -7.57
C SER A 143 3.90 0.79 -8.67
N SER A 144 3.72 -0.32 -9.37
CA SER A 144 2.71 -0.54 -10.40
C SER A 144 2.12 -1.95 -10.24
N ILE A 145 1.10 -2.29 -11.00
CA ILE A 145 0.49 -3.63 -10.95
C ILE A 145 1.41 -4.74 -11.50
N PRO A 146 2.14 -4.57 -12.64
CA PRO A 146 2.88 -5.67 -13.26
C PRO A 146 3.84 -6.43 -12.34
N PRO A 147 4.65 -5.80 -11.46
CA PRO A 147 5.51 -6.51 -10.52
C PRO A 147 4.77 -7.39 -9.50
N ARG A 148 3.50 -7.11 -9.23
CA ARG A 148 2.65 -7.87 -8.30
C ARG A 148 2.02 -9.11 -8.95
N LEU A 149 1.90 -9.14 -10.27
CA LEU A 149 1.21 -10.22 -10.99
C LEU A 149 1.81 -11.61 -10.74
N PRO A 150 3.14 -11.81 -10.57
CA PRO A 150 3.69 -13.12 -10.22
C PRO A 150 3.13 -13.69 -8.92
N ASP A 151 3.00 -12.86 -7.90
CA ASP A 151 2.50 -13.30 -6.58
C ASP A 151 1.00 -13.57 -6.62
N LEU A 152 0.25 -12.67 -7.23
CA LEU A 152 -1.17 -12.86 -7.48
C LEU A 152 -1.42 -14.13 -8.31
N SER A 153 -0.62 -14.37 -9.36
CA SER A 153 -0.68 -15.60 -10.15
C SER A 153 -0.41 -16.85 -9.33
N SER A 154 0.52 -16.76 -8.39
CA SER A 154 0.82 -17.88 -7.48
C SER A 154 -0.37 -18.19 -6.56
N ILE A 155 -1.03 -17.16 -6.01
CA ILE A 155 -2.24 -17.31 -5.20
C ILE A 155 -3.38 -17.89 -6.03
N LEU A 156 -3.63 -17.34 -7.23
CA LEU A 156 -4.67 -17.84 -8.14
C LEU A 156 -4.42 -19.29 -8.55
N SER A 157 -3.16 -19.68 -8.77
CA SER A 157 -2.78 -21.06 -9.08
C SER A 157 -3.00 -22.01 -7.91
N MET A 158 -2.79 -21.55 -6.66
CA MET A 158 -3.11 -22.30 -5.45
C MET A 158 -4.62 -22.41 -5.28
N PHE A 159 -5.35 -21.32 -5.45
CA PHE A 159 -6.80 -21.27 -5.39
C PHE A 159 -7.42 -22.24 -6.42
N LYS A 160 -6.97 -22.23 -7.68
CA LYS A 160 -7.41 -23.17 -8.71
C LYS A 160 -7.16 -24.63 -8.29
N ARG A 161 -6.03 -24.92 -7.67
CA ARG A 161 -5.72 -26.29 -7.17
C ARG A 161 -6.63 -26.71 -5.99
N GLU A 162 -6.94 -25.80 -5.07
CA GLU A 162 -7.87 -26.04 -3.96
C GLU A 162 -9.28 -26.39 -4.48
N MET A 163 -9.67 -25.80 -5.61
CA MET A 163 -10.97 -26.04 -6.25
C MET A 163 -10.98 -27.23 -7.24
N ALA A 164 -9.82 -27.78 -7.62
CA ALA A 164 -9.74 -28.81 -8.67
C ALA A 164 -10.41 -30.13 -8.31
N ALA A 165 -10.63 -30.43 -7.01
CA ALA A 165 -11.32 -31.62 -6.53
C ALA A 165 -12.83 -31.43 -6.43
N GLU A 166 -13.34 -30.19 -6.60
CA GLU A 166 -14.76 -29.88 -6.48
C GLU A 166 -15.52 -30.29 -7.74
N GLN A 167 -16.73 -30.75 -7.55
CA GLN A 167 -17.65 -31.10 -8.65
C GLN A 167 -18.38 -29.87 -9.19
N GLU A 168 -18.41 -28.80 -8.40
CA GLU A 168 -19.04 -27.53 -8.77
C GLU A 168 -18.13 -26.74 -9.71
N HIS A 169 -18.71 -26.26 -10.81
CA HIS A 169 -18.05 -25.38 -11.73
C HIS A 169 -18.30 -23.92 -11.34
N ALA A 170 -17.23 -23.16 -11.25
CA ALA A 170 -17.30 -21.72 -10.98
C ALA A 170 -16.33 -20.97 -11.89
N THR A 171 -16.70 -19.77 -12.29
CA THR A 171 -15.80 -18.85 -12.98
C THR A 171 -15.30 -17.77 -12.04
N CYS A 172 -14.03 -17.42 -12.14
CA CYS A 172 -13.44 -16.34 -11.34
C CYS A 172 -12.61 -15.43 -12.22
N THR A 173 -12.91 -14.14 -12.19
CA THR A 173 -12.08 -13.13 -12.85
C THR A 173 -11.42 -12.23 -11.80
N MET A 174 -10.09 -12.13 -11.85
CA MET A 174 -9.35 -11.18 -11.03
C MET A 174 -9.05 -9.92 -11.82
N ILE A 175 -9.40 -8.77 -11.24
CA ILE A 175 -9.24 -7.44 -11.81
C ILE A 175 -8.35 -6.62 -10.87
N CYS A 176 -7.20 -6.18 -11.34
CA CYS A 176 -6.29 -5.32 -10.58
C CYS A 176 -6.41 -3.90 -11.12
N LEU A 177 -6.90 -2.98 -10.29
CA LEU A 177 -7.06 -1.58 -10.66
C LEU A 177 -5.76 -0.82 -10.49
N SER A 178 -5.23 -0.27 -11.58
CA SER A 178 -4.18 0.74 -11.53
C SER A 178 -4.80 2.11 -11.30
N TYR A 179 -4.60 2.70 -10.13
CA TYR A 179 -5.16 4.00 -9.80
C TYR A 179 -4.69 5.11 -10.75
N ARG A 180 -5.46 6.20 -10.80
CA ARG A 180 -5.03 7.41 -11.51
C ARG A 180 -3.61 7.85 -11.11
N GLY A 181 -2.76 8.12 -12.10
CA GLY A 181 -1.36 8.50 -11.89
C GLY A 181 -0.38 7.35 -11.68
N TYR A 182 -0.85 6.12 -11.53
CA TYR A 182 0.00 4.93 -11.44
C TYR A 182 0.11 4.24 -12.81
N TRP A 183 1.19 3.48 -12.99
CA TRP A 183 1.46 2.70 -14.19
C TRP A 183 1.06 3.46 -15.47
N THR A 184 0.21 2.88 -16.32
CA THR A 184 -0.28 3.50 -17.57
C THR A 184 -1.55 4.33 -17.38
N SER A 185 -2.13 4.38 -16.16
CA SER A 185 -3.30 5.22 -15.85
C SER A 185 -2.94 6.70 -15.84
N ARG A 186 -3.87 7.53 -16.33
CA ARG A 186 -3.70 8.99 -16.37
C ARG A 186 -4.12 9.65 -15.04
N GLY A 187 -3.93 10.95 -14.92
CA GLY A 187 -4.39 11.74 -13.78
C GLY A 187 -3.40 11.82 -12.62
N ARG A 188 -3.91 12.21 -11.45
CA ARG A 188 -3.16 12.37 -10.20
C ARG A 188 -3.97 11.78 -9.05
N PRO A 189 -3.36 10.97 -8.16
CA PRO A 189 -4.09 10.31 -7.08
C PRO A 189 -4.55 11.30 -6.00
N THR A 190 -5.78 11.14 -5.59
CA THR A 190 -6.43 11.75 -4.44
C THR A 190 -7.47 10.77 -3.92
N GLU A 191 -7.86 10.81 -2.66
CA GLU A 191 -8.89 9.90 -2.16
C GLU A 191 -10.21 10.01 -2.94
N LYS A 192 -10.67 11.25 -3.20
CA LYS A 192 -11.84 11.49 -4.04
C LYS A 192 -11.68 10.88 -5.44
N GLY A 193 -10.49 11.00 -6.03
CA GLY A 193 -10.19 10.41 -7.33
C GLY A 193 -10.19 8.88 -7.29
N LEU A 194 -9.61 8.26 -6.25
CA LEU A 194 -9.59 6.81 -6.09
C LEU A 194 -11.01 6.23 -5.89
N ARG A 195 -11.92 6.97 -5.24
CA ARG A 195 -13.35 6.60 -5.18
C ARG A 195 -13.97 6.54 -6.57
N LEU A 196 -13.70 7.51 -7.45
CA LEU A 196 -14.16 7.47 -8.84
C LEU A 196 -13.52 6.33 -9.64
N ASP A 197 -12.24 6.01 -9.35
CA ASP A 197 -11.52 4.92 -10.01
C ASP A 197 -12.11 3.55 -9.62
N SER A 198 -12.36 3.34 -8.33
CA SER A 198 -12.96 2.09 -7.81
C SER A 198 -14.40 1.91 -8.28
N ALA A 199 -15.18 2.99 -8.32
CA ALA A 199 -16.53 2.97 -8.88
C ALA A 199 -16.53 2.60 -10.37
N ALA A 200 -15.58 3.15 -11.17
CA ALA A 200 -15.45 2.80 -12.58
C ALA A 200 -15.06 1.32 -12.79
N ALA A 201 -14.22 0.78 -11.92
CA ALA A 201 -13.84 -0.64 -11.98
C ALA A 201 -15.02 -1.56 -11.65
N ILE A 202 -15.82 -1.25 -10.63
CA ILE A 202 -17.04 -2.00 -10.28
C ILE A 202 -18.07 -1.92 -11.40
N GLU A 203 -18.28 -0.77 -11.98
CA GLU A 203 -19.19 -0.59 -13.12
C GLU A 203 -18.70 -1.37 -14.36
N TRP A 204 -17.39 -1.44 -14.58
CA TRP A 204 -16.80 -2.26 -15.64
C TRP A 204 -17.08 -3.75 -15.40
N ILE A 205 -16.92 -4.23 -14.16
CA ILE A 205 -17.25 -5.61 -13.75
C ILE A 205 -18.74 -5.90 -14.01
N SER A 206 -19.63 -5.01 -13.58
CA SER A 206 -21.08 -5.15 -13.79
C SER A 206 -21.43 -5.31 -15.27
N ARG A 207 -20.89 -4.45 -16.13
CA ARG A 207 -21.10 -4.54 -17.59
C ARG A 207 -20.50 -5.79 -18.21
N MET A 208 -19.35 -6.24 -17.72
CA MET A 208 -18.74 -7.50 -18.17
C MET A 208 -19.62 -8.70 -17.79
N HIS A 209 -20.11 -8.72 -16.56
CA HIS A 209 -21.03 -9.76 -16.11
C HIS A 209 -22.33 -9.80 -16.92
N GLN A 210 -22.94 -8.65 -17.17
CA GLN A 210 -24.16 -8.54 -18.00
C GLN A 210 -23.96 -9.08 -19.43
N ARG A 211 -22.78 -8.87 -20.01
CA ARG A 211 -22.47 -9.37 -21.38
C ARG A 211 -22.22 -10.87 -21.41
N ALA A 212 -21.67 -11.44 -20.34
CA ALA A 212 -21.44 -12.87 -20.22
C ALA A 212 -22.72 -13.67 -19.93
N SER A 213 -23.64 -13.07 -19.19
CA SER A 213 -24.90 -13.70 -18.75
C SER A 213 -26.03 -13.39 -19.76
N HIS A 214 -26.00 -13.99 -20.95
CA HIS A 214 -26.98 -13.75 -22.01
C HIS A 214 -28.44 -14.10 -21.63
N GLU A 215 -28.72 -14.90 -20.58
CA GLU A 215 -30.07 -15.39 -20.24
C GLU A 215 -30.46 -15.37 -18.77
N ASP A 216 -29.56 -15.21 -17.80
CA ASP A 216 -29.91 -15.30 -16.37
C ASP A 216 -29.41 -14.11 -15.52
N LEU A 217 -30.12 -12.98 -15.65
CA LEU A 217 -29.97 -11.81 -14.74
C LEU A 217 -30.41 -12.10 -13.29
N ARG A 218 -30.83 -13.35 -12.99
CA ARG A 218 -31.42 -13.71 -11.70
C ARG A 218 -30.41 -13.91 -10.57
N ASN A 219 -29.16 -14.27 -10.90
CA ASN A 219 -28.14 -14.53 -9.90
C ASN A 219 -27.06 -13.44 -9.95
N PRO A 220 -26.97 -12.57 -8.92
CA PRO A 220 -25.89 -11.59 -8.85
C PRO A 220 -24.54 -12.31 -8.68
N ALA A 221 -23.52 -11.80 -9.37
CA ALA A 221 -22.16 -12.30 -9.20
C ALA A 221 -21.57 -11.89 -7.84
N GLU A 222 -20.74 -12.75 -7.29
CA GLU A 222 -20.06 -12.53 -6.04
C GLU A 222 -18.80 -11.67 -6.24
N VAL A 223 -18.64 -10.64 -5.42
CA VAL A 223 -17.49 -9.73 -5.48
C VAL A 223 -16.67 -9.84 -4.19
N VAL A 224 -15.38 -10.06 -4.37
CA VAL A 224 -14.36 -9.96 -3.31
C VAL A 224 -13.56 -8.68 -3.54
N LEU A 225 -13.53 -7.79 -2.57
CA LEU A 225 -12.66 -6.61 -2.61
C LEU A 225 -11.39 -6.92 -1.82
N TRP A 226 -10.24 -6.87 -2.49
CA TRP A 226 -8.95 -7.16 -1.88
C TRP A 226 -8.06 -5.93 -1.94
N GLY A 227 -7.73 -5.38 -0.78
CA GLY A 227 -6.85 -4.20 -0.65
C GLY A 227 -5.57 -4.51 0.10
N GLN A 228 -4.45 -3.97 -0.38
CA GLN A 228 -3.17 -4.00 0.29
C GLN A 228 -2.81 -2.61 0.81
N SER A 229 -2.45 -2.47 2.09
CA SER A 229 -2.00 -1.21 2.70
C SER A 229 -3.02 -0.09 2.43
N ILE A 230 -2.66 1.00 1.71
CA ILE A 230 -3.63 2.04 1.29
C ILE A 230 -4.79 1.45 0.48
N GLY A 231 -4.56 0.37 -0.25
CA GLY A 231 -5.60 -0.34 -0.99
C GLY A 231 -6.68 -0.93 -0.08
N SER A 232 -6.35 -1.27 1.19
CA SER A 232 -7.35 -1.68 2.19
C SER A 232 -8.32 -0.53 2.50
N GLY A 233 -7.81 0.71 2.61
CA GLY A 233 -8.64 1.90 2.75
C GLY A 233 -9.51 2.16 1.52
N VAL A 234 -9.00 1.90 0.30
CA VAL A 234 -9.79 2.03 -0.94
C VAL A 234 -10.89 0.96 -1.00
N ALA A 235 -10.57 -0.29 -0.65
CA ALA A 235 -11.54 -1.38 -0.62
C ALA A 235 -12.67 -1.12 0.39
N THR A 236 -12.33 -0.67 1.60
CA THR A 236 -13.33 -0.31 2.62
C THR A 236 -14.13 0.93 2.23
N ASN A 237 -13.52 1.95 1.58
CA ASN A 237 -14.25 3.10 1.04
C ASN A 237 -15.31 2.65 0.04
N LEU A 238 -14.96 1.81 -0.94
CA LEU A 238 -15.90 1.31 -1.94
C LEU A 238 -17.03 0.50 -1.30
N ALA A 239 -16.71 -0.39 -0.36
CA ALA A 239 -17.71 -1.17 0.35
C ALA A 239 -18.66 -0.29 1.18
N ALA A 240 -18.13 0.74 1.85
CA ALA A 240 -18.89 1.67 2.69
C ALA A 240 -19.83 2.61 1.89
N GLU A 241 -19.59 2.80 0.60
CA GLU A 241 -20.52 3.53 -0.27
C GLU A 241 -21.82 2.75 -0.50
N GLY A 242 -21.82 1.44 -0.37
CA GLY A 242 -23.00 0.59 -0.51
C GLY A 242 -23.66 0.61 -1.89
N LEU A 243 -22.98 1.18 -2.89
CA LEU A 243 -23.46 1.47 -4.24
C LEU A 243 -23.00 0.42 -5.26
N LEU A 244 -23.00 -0.88 -4.87
CA LEU A 244 -22.76 -1.92 -5.87
C LEU A 244 -23.96 -2.03 -6.80
N PRO A 245 -23.73 -2.23 -8.14
CA PRO A 245 -24.78 -2.56 -9.09
C PRO A 245 -25.58 -3.79 -8.65
N GLU A 246 -26.88 -3.83 -8.98
CA GLU A 246 -27.81 -4.88 -8.53
C GLU A 246 -27.41 -6.31 -8.95
N ASN A 247 -26.69 -6.42 -10.06
CA ASN A 247 -26.15 -7.70 -10.56
C ASN A 247 -24.84 -8.13 -9.89
N LEU A 248 -24.40 -7.41 -8.84
CA LEU A 248 -23.20 -7.71 -8.06
C LEU A 248 -23.52 -7.74 -6.56
N ARG A 249 -22.97 -8.72 -5.85
CA ARG A 249 -23.10 -8.85 -4.40
C ARG A 249 -21.72 -8.85 -3.73
N LEU A 250 -21.55 -8.01 -2.70
CA LEU A 250 -20.32 -8.03 -1.91
C LEU A 250 -20.29 -9.29 -1.04
N ASN A 251 -19.36 -10.18 -1.34
CA ASN A 251 -19.17 -11.43 -0.60
C ASN A 251 -18.20 -11.25 0.57
N SER A 252 -17.06 -10.64 0.32
CA SER A 252 -16.02 -10.51 1.34
C SER A 252 -15.01 -9.40 1.05
N LEU A 253 -14.25 -9.06 2.11
CA LEU A 253 -13.14 -8.11 2.08
C LEU A 253 -11.85 -8.83 2.49
N ILE A 254 -10.77 -8.66 1.73
CA ILE A 254 -9.42 -9.08 2.11
C ILE A 254 -8.60 -7.82 2.34
N LEU A 255 -8.17 -7.61 3.59
CA LEU A 255 -7.39 -6.46 4.02
C LEU A 255 -5.97 -6.93 4.35
N GLU A 256 -5.03 -6.70 3.41
CA GLU A 256 -3.64 -7.10 3.52
C GLU A 256 -2.83 -5.94 4.11
N THR A 257 -2.15 -6.17 5.23
CA THR A 257 -1.39 -5.17 5.99
C THR A 257 -2.13 -3.84 6.18
N PRO A 258 -3.39 -3.88 6.67
CA PRO A 258 -4.23 -2.71 6.76
C PRO A 258 -3.86 -1.82 7.95
N PHE A 259 -4.22 -0.53 7.84
CA PHE A 259 -4.19 0.45 8.92
C PHE A 259 -5.59 1.05 9.16
N THR A 260 -5.80 1.64 10.33
CA THR A 260 -7.11 2.20 10.70
C THR A 260 -7.46 3.46 9.92
N SER A 261 -6.49 4.40 9.76
CA SER A 261 -6.68 5.63 8.98
C SER A 261 -5.34 6.31 8.66
N ILE A 262 -5.32 7.24 7.71
CA ILE A 262 -4.13 8.10 7.45
C ILE A 262 -3.78 8.93 8.70
N ARG A 263 -4.77 9.32 9.50
CA ARG A 263 -4.51 10.00 10.78
C ARG A 263 -3.72 9.12 11.74
N ALA A 264 -4.10 7.87 11.92
CA ALA A 264 -3.38 6.92 12.76
C ALA A 264 -1.94 6.71 12.25
N MET A 265 -1.77 6.58 10.93
CA MET A 265 -0.43 6.48 10.31
C MET A 265 0.43 7.73 10.57
N LEU A 266 -0.16 8.92 10.60
CA LEU A 266 0.56 10.14 10.93
C LEU A 266 1.09 10.10 12.38
N GLU A 267 0.32 9.55 13.32
CA GLU A 267 0.72 9.36 14.71
C GLU A 267 1.82 8.32 14.87
N VAL A 268 1.78 7.23 14.08
CA VAL A 268 2.82 6.20 14.02
C VAL A 268 4.14 6.76 13.47
N LEU A 269 4.08 7.49 12.37
CA LEU A 269 5.27 8.04 11.70
C LEU A 269 5.93 9.17 12.50
N TYR A 270 5.16 9.88 13.33
CA TYR A 270 5.62 11.01 14.15
C TYR A 270 5.18 10.87 15.61
N PRO A 271 5.72 9.86 16.36
CA PRO A 271 5.26 9.56 17.73
C PRO A 271 5.66 10.64 18.73
N GLN A 272 6.67 11.46 18.44
CA GLN A 272 7.18 12.47 19.36
C GLN A 272 6.16 13.60 19.54
N LYS A 273 5.72 13.83 20.78
CA LYS A 273 4.70 14.85 21.13
C LYS A 273 5.12 16.30 20.80
N TRP A 274 6.42 16.56 20.76
CA TRP A 274 6.97 17.89 20.47
C TRP A 274 7.10 18.19 18.96
N LEU A 275 6.94 17.18 18.07
CA LEU A 275 6.95 17.40 16.63
C LEU A 275 5.58 17.92 16.15
N PRO A 276 5.55 19.00 15.37
CA PRO A 276 4.31 19.59 14.90
C PRO A 276 3.57 18.70 13.88
N TYR A 277 4.27 17.77 13.24
CA TYR A 277 3.75 17.00 12.09
C TYR A 277 2.55 16.14 12.41
N LYS A 278 2.52 15.51 13.60
CA LYS A 278 1.38 14.68 14.02
C LYS A 278 0.09 15.49 14.22
N TYR A 279 0.20 16.80 14.44
CA TYR A 279 -0.94 17.70 14.64
C TYR A 279 -1.48 18.27 13.31
N LEU A 280 -0.93 17.84 12.16
CA LEU A 280 -1.40 18.28 10.85
C LEU A 280 -2.69 17.58 10.39
N TRP A 281 -3.24 16.66 11.19
CA TRP A 281 -4.46 15.93 10.87
C TRP A 281 -5.67 16.80 10.47
N PRO A 282 -5.89 18.06 10.99
CA PRO A 282 -7.01 18.89 10.52
C PRO A 282 -6.88 19.35 9.06
N PHE A 283 -5.65 19.26 8.50
CA PHE A 283 -5.36 19.62 7.12
C PHE A 283 -5.30 18.42 6.18
N LEU A 284 -5.64 17.21 6.66
CA LEU A 284 -5.72 16.04 5.82
C LEU A 284 -6.88 16.18 4.82
N ARG A 285 -6.60 15.82 3.57
CA ARG A 285 -7.58 15.72 2.48
C ARG A 285 -7.81 14.27 2.06
N ASN A 286 -7.00 13.38 2.59
CA ASN A 286 -7.08 11.94 2.36
C ASN A 286 -7.13 11.28 3.73
N HIS A 287 -8.18 10.53 3.99
CA HIS A 287 -8.45 9.91 5.28
C HIS A 287 -8.24 8.41 5.24
N LEU A 288 -8.73 7.74 4.17
CA LEU A 288 -8.73 6.27 4.02
C LEU A 288 -9.08 5.62 5.37
N ASP A 289 -10.23 6.04 5.93
CA ASP A 289 -10.65 5.70 7.28
C ASP A 289 -11.35 4.36 7.30
N SER A 290 -10.56 3.29 7.37
CA SER A 290 -11.08 1.92 7.44
C SER A 290 -11.87 1.67 8.73
N TRP A 291 -11.54 2.36 9.83
CA TRP A 291 -12.25 2.22 11.10
C TRP A 291 -13.71 2.67 11.00
N GLU A 292 -13.95 3.85 10.44
CA GLU A 292 -15.31 4.37 10.26
C GLU A 292 -16.04 3.63 9.13
N ASN A 293 -15.33 3.27 8.07
CA ASN A 293 -15.90 2.51 6.95
C ASN A 293 -16.44 1.14 7.40
N LEU A 294 -15.77 0.43 8.32
CA LEU A 294 -16.28 -0.85 8.83
C LEU A 294 -17.64 -0.68 9.52
N LYS A 295 -17.88 0.43 10.23
CA LYS A 295 -19.18 0.73 10.80
C LYS A 295 -20.24 0.92 9.72
N LEU A 296 -19.95 1.75 8.72
CA LEU A 296 -20.86 1.95 7.59
C LEU A 296 -21.17 0.64 6.86
N ILE A 297 -20.17 -0.21 6.67
CA ILE A 297 -20.34 -1.55 6.06
C ILE A 297 -21.28 -2.40 6.92
N ALA A 298 -21.07 -2.44 8.24
CA ALA A 298 -21.93 -3.19 9.14
C ALA A 298 -23.38 -2.70 9.05
N ASP A 299 -23.61 -1.39 9.11
CA ASP A 299 -24.94 -0.78 9.05
C ASP A 299 -25.65 -1.10 7.72
N ILE A 300 -24.96 -0.92 6.58
CA ILE A 300 -25.52 -1.11 5.24
C ILE A 300 -25.85 -2.59 4.96
N TYR A 301 -24.91 -3.48 5.24
CA TYR A 301 -25.03 -4.88 4.82
C TYR A 301 -25.82 -5.75 5.81
N SER A 302 -25.91 -5.34 7.09
CA SER A 302 -26.85 -5.97 8.04
C SER A 302 -28.30 -5.75 7.60
N ALA A 303 -28.62 -4.56 7.10
CA ALA A 303 -29.95 -4.25 6.57
C ALA A 303 -30.29 -5.09 5.30
N LYS A 304 -29.28 -5.50 4.53
CA LYS A 304 -29.43 -6.31 3.31
C LYS A 304 -29.39 -7.83 3.57
N ALA A 305 -29.24 -8.27 4.84
CA ALA A 305 -29.06 -9.68 5.23
C ALA A 305 -27.90 -10.38 4.47
N SER A 306 -26.91 -9.64 4.03
CA SER A 306 -25.75 -10.11 3.25
C SER A 306 -24.46 -9.48 3.76
N VAL A 307 -24.10 -9.85 5.00
CA VAL A 307 -22.92 -9.27 5.68
C VAL A 307 -21.63 -9.86 5.11
N PRO A 308 -20.72 -9.05 4.56
CA PRO A 308 -19.46 -9.55 4.01
C PRO A 308 -18.53 -10.03 5.11
N GLU A 309 -17.82 -11.14 4.87
CA GLU A 309 -16.77 -11.59 5.77
C GLU A 309 -15.46 -10.82 5.51
N VAL A 310 -14.76 -10.48 6.57
CA VAL A 310 -13.49 -9.75 6.50
C VAL A 310 -12.32 -10.69 6.83
N LEU A 311 -11.35 -10.80 5.93
CA LEU A 311 -10.06 -11.44 6.18
C LEU A 311 -8.99 -10.36 6.37
N ILE A 312 -8.38 -10.31 7.55
CA ILE A 312 -7.23 -9.45 7.83
C ILE A 312 -5.95 -10.29 7.74
N VAL A 313 -5.04 -9.91 6.84
CA VAL A 313 -3.73 -10.55 6.66
C VAL A 313 -2.65 -9.59 7.13
N GLN A 314 -2.07 -9.89 8.29
CA GLN A 314 -1.05 -9.08 8.94
C GLN A 314 0.35 -9.62 8.65
N ALA A 315 1.32 -8.74 8.44
CA ALA A 315 2.73 -9.09 8.41
C ALA A 315 3.27 -9.14 9.86
N ALA A 316 3.92 -10.24 10.24
CA ALA A 316 4.44 -10.40 11.61
C ALA A 316 5.64 -9.51 11.93
N LYS A 317 6.34 -9.03 10.89
CA LYS A 317 7.48 -8.09 10.98
C LYS A 317 7.22 -6.85 10.15
N ASP A 318 5.99 -6.34 10.20
CA ASP A 318 5.63 -5.12 9.48
C ASP A 318 6.45 -3.93 10.02
N GLU A 319 7.27 -3.35 9.15
CA GLU A 319 8.14 -2.22 9.47
C GLU A 319 7.50 -0.86 9.21
N LEU A 320 6.31 -0.85 8.58
CA LEU A 320 5.60 0.37 8.20
C LEU A 320 4.31 0.56 9.01
N VAL A 321 3.52 -0.50 9.15
CA VAL A 321 2.23 -0.48 9.84
C VAL A 321 2.31 -1.34 11.10
N PRO A 322 2.28 -0.76 12.29
CA PRO A 322 2.29 -1.52 13.54
C PRO A 322 1.14 -2.53 13.62
N ALA A 323 1.44 -3.67 14.21
CA ALA A 323 0.49 -4.77 14.39
C ALA A 323 -0.79 -4.36 15.14
N GLU A 324 -0.68 -3.35 16.00
CA GLU A 324 -1.76 -2.77 16.79
C GLU A 324 -2.88 -2.25 15.90
N LEU A 325 -2.57 -1.58 14.78
CA LEU A 325 -3.58 -1.01 13.88
C LEU A 325 -4.43 -2.10 13.20
N SER A 326 -3.83 -3.22 12.80
CA SER A 326 -4.60 -4.35 12.28
C SER A 326 -5.37 -5.09 13.38
N GLN A 327 -4.86 -5.08 14.62
CA GLN A 327 -5.57 -5.62 15.78
C GLN A 327 -6.78 -4.76 16.16
N GLU A 328 -6.66 -3.45 16.08
CA GLU A 328 -7.78 -2.52 16.26
C GLU A 328 -8.88 -2.79 15.23
N LEU A 329 -8.55 -2.92 13.94
CA LEU A 329 -9.54 -3.24 12.91
C LEU A 329 -10.22 -4.58 13.17
N TYR A 330 -9.47 -5.60 13.63
CA TYR A 330 -10.06 -6.88 14.03
C TYR A 330 -11.06 -6.72 15.18
N ALA A 331 -10.66 -6.01 16.24
CA ALA A 331 -11.51 -5.72 17.39
C ALA A 331 -12.78 -4.94 16.97
N ARG A 332 -12.62 -3.99 16.03
CA ARG A 332 -13.74 -3.22 15.47
C ARG A 332 -14.72 -4.09 14.70
N CYS A 333 -14.23 -5.03 13.90
CA CYS A 333 -15.13 -6.00 13.24
C CYS A 333 -15.92 -6.83 14.25
N VAL A 334 -15.26 -7.32 15.31
CA VAL A 334 -15.91 -8.09 16.37
C VAL A 334 -16.99 -7.25 17.08
N GLU A 335 -16.66 -6.00 17.45
CA GLU A 335 -17.61 -5.05 18.06
C GLU A 335 -18.87 -4.84 17.20
N LEU A 336 -18.65 -4.71 15.89
CA LEU A 336 -19.71 -4.49 14.90
C LEU A 336 -20.41 -5.77 14.44
N GLN A 337 -20.08 -6.93 15.02
CA GLN A 337 -20.60 -8.25 14.64
C GLN A 337 -20.38 -8.62 13.16
N LEU A 338 -19.36 -8.03 12.53
CA LEU A 338 -18.92 -8.45 11.21
C LEU A 338 -18.15 -9.76 11.31
N PRO A 339 -18.46 -10.78 10.48
CA PRO A 339 -17.66 -12.01 10.42
C PRO A 339 -16.22 -11.65 10.06
N VAL A 340 -15.27 -12.01 10.93
CA VAL A 340 -13.87 -11.63 10.73
C VAL A 340 -12.91 -12.76 11.07
N ARG A 341 -11.88 -12.92 10.23
CA ARG A 341 -10.69 -13.74 10.51
C ARG A 341 -9.45 -12.88 10.42
N LYS A 342 -8.48 -13.17 11.28
CA LYS A 342 -7.17 -12.53 11.23
C LYS A 342 -6.07 -13.57 11.19
N ILE A 343 -5.10 -13.37 10.30
CA ILE A 343 -3.93 -14.24 10.13
C ILE A 343 -2.69 -13.36 10.20
N SER A 344 -1.71 -13.80 10.99
CA SER A 344 -0.40 -13.16 11.07
C SER A 344 0.62 -14.04 10.34
N VAL A 345 1.18 -13.53 9.24
CA VAL A 345 2.13 -14.25 8.39
C VAL A 345 3.52 -14.19 9.00
N GLY A 346 4.05 -15.34 9.43
CA GLY A 346 5.33 -15.44 10.11
C GLY A 346 6.51 -14.93 9.27
N GLY A 347 7.32 -14.03 9.85
CA GLY A 347 8.51 -13.46 9.21
C GLY A 347 8.24 -12.51 8.04
N ALA A 348 6.99 -12.23 7.71
CA ALA A 348 6.62 -11.32 6.63
C ALA A 348 6.88 -9.86 7.01
N PHE A 349 7.40 -9.07 6.08
CA PHE A 349 7.45 -7.62 6.09
C PHE A 349 6.21 -7.02 5.41
N HIS A 350 6.07 -5.70 5.43
CA HIS A 350 4.87 -4.99 4.95
C HIS A 350 4.41 -5.41 3.55
N ASN A 351 5.34 -5.59 2.63
CA ASN A 351 5.03 -5.85 1.23
C ASN A 351 5.12 -7.32 0.81
N ASP A 352 5.46 -8.24 1.72
CA ASP A 352 5.76 -9.62 1.33
C ASP A 352 4.81 -10.68 1.91
N THR A 353 3.68 -10.29 2.50
CA THR A 353 2.67 -11.24 3.00
C THR A 353 2.22 -12.21 1.92
N ALA A 354 1.91 -11.72 0.72
CA ALA A 354 1.52 -12.52 -0.44
C ALA A 354 2.68 -13.32 -1.07
N PHE A 355 3.95 -12.99 -0.76
CA PHE A 355 5.13 -13.77 -1.18
C PHE A 355 5.34 -15.01 -0.32
N ARG A 356 4.93 -14.96 0.95
CA ARG A 356 5.10 -16.07 1.90
C ARG A 356 4.11 -17.17 1.64
N THR A 357 4.57 -18.42 1.77
CA THR A 357 3.70 -19.58 1.57
C THR A 357 2.49 -19.58 2.48
N GLU A 358 2.64 -19.16 3.73
CA GLU A 358 1.56 -19.05 4.71
C GLU A 358 0.49 -18.05 4.27
N GLY A 359 0.90 -16.83 3.84
CA GLY A 359 -0.02 -15.81 3.35
C GLY A 359 -0.75 -16.24 2.07
N ARG A 360 -0.01 -16.82 1.10
CA ARG A 360 -0.61 -17.38 -0.13
C ARG A 360 -1.64 -18.46 0.18
N LYS A 361 -1.30 -19.39 1.08
CA LYS A 361 -2.19 -20.46 1.49
C LYS A 361 -3.44 -19.91 2.17
N ALA A 362 -3.27 -18.97 3.09
CA ALA A 362 -4.38 -18.37 3.80
C ALA A 362 -5.39 -17.69 2.87
N ILE A 363 -4.90 -16.88 1.93
CA ILE A 363 -5.75 -16.18 0.98
C ILE A 363 -6.41 -17.16 0.01
N SER A 364 -5.66 -18.12 -0.57
CA SER A 364 -6.23 -19.09 -1.50
C SER A 364 -7.29 -19.97 -0.85
N GLN A 365 -7.09 -20.40 0.39
CA GLN A 365 -8.07 -21.18 1.15
C GLN A 365 -9.31 -20.37 1.50
N PHE A 366 -9.13 -19.09 1.85
CA PHE A 366 -10.27 -18.20 2.10
C PHE A 366 -11.12 -18.03 0.84
N LEU A 367 -10.50 -17.76 -0.31
CA LEU A 367 -11.20 -17.66 -1.60
C LEU A 367 -11.94 -18.96 -1.95
N ALA A 368 -11.28 -20.13 -1.78
CA ALA A 368 -11.91 -21.42 -2.04
C ALA A 368 -13.13 -21.68 -1.14
N GLN A 369 -13.05 -21.33 0.14
CA GLN A 369 -14.17 -21.42 1.06
C GLN A 369 -15.35 -20.52 0.63
N LYS A 370 -15.06 -19.32 0.10
CA LYS A 370 -16.12 -18.42 -0.37
C LYS A 370 -16.84 -18.95 -1.59
N VAL A 371 -16.12 -19.57 -2.52
CA VAL A 371 -16.72 -20.21 -3.70
C VAL A 371 -17.60 -21.36 -3.28
N ARG A 372 -17.13 -22.28 -2.40
CA ARG A 372 -17.91 -23.40 -1.89
C ARG A 372 -19.20 -22.95 -1.16
N ALA A 373 -19.09 -21.91 -0.34
CA ALA A 373 -20.23 -21.38 0.40
C ALA A 373 -21.31 -20.79 -0.52
N ALA A 374 -20.92 -20.20 -1.64
CA ALA A 374 -21.86 -19.63 -2.59
C ALA A 374 -22.51 -20.72 -3.47
N GLY A 375 -21.79 -21.77 -3.87
CA GLY A 375 -22.34 -22.90 -4.61
C GLY A 375 -23.33 -23.72 -3.82
N GLY A 376 -23.17 -23.88 -2.50
CA GLY A 376 -24.06 -24.64 -1.62
C GLY A 376 -25.35 -23.90 -1.17
N GLN A 377 -25.58 -22.68 -1.62
CA GLN A 377 -26.75 -21.86 -1.28
C GLN A 377 -27.84 -21.88 -2.37
N VAL A 378 -27.73 -22.73 -3.40
CA VAL A 378 -28.69 -22.88 -4.52
C VAL A 378 -29.65 -24.01 -4.27
#